data_76f04623283b01b09aa3032975ce5c7e
#
_entry.id   76f04623283b01b09aa3032975ce5c7e
#
_cell.length_a   1.000
_cell.length_b   1.000
_cell.length_c   1.000
_cell.angle_alpha   90.00
_cell.angle_beta   90.00
_cell.angle_gamma   90.00
#
_symmetry.space_group_name_H-M   'P 1'
#
loop_
_entity.id
_entity.type
_entity.pdbx_description
1 polymer ?
#
loop_
_entity_poly.entity_id
_entity_poly.type
_entity_poly.pdbx_seq_one_letter_code
_entity_poly.pdbx_strand_id
1 'polypeptide(L)'
;KGVYNRIMRDYGLDAKSFKITTYNDAPAGSGLGTSSTMVVCVLKAFVEWFSLPLGDYELSRLAYEIERKDLGLSGGRQDQYAAAFGGFNYMEFLQNDLVIVNPLKIKRWIIDELEASMILYFTGASRSSAAIIDEQKKNTSQGNSAAIEAMHRIKQSARDMKLALLKGDIDSFADILREGWENKKKMASHITN
;
A
#
# COMPACT_ATOMS: atom_id res chain seq x y z
N LYS A 1 7.92 11.10 -15.59
CA LYS A 1 7.83 10.89 -17.07
C LYS A 1 6.82 9.78 -17.38
N GLY A 2 6.88 8.59 -16.76
CA GLY A 2 5.96 7.47 -17.03
C GLY A 2 4.48 7.86 -16.84
N VAL A 3 4.14 8.49 -15.70
CA VAL A 3 2.78 8.95 -15.41
C VAL A 3 2.28 9.92 -16.50
N TYR A 4 3.08 10.92 -16.85
CA TYR A 4 2.73 11.90 -17.90
C TYR A 4 2.46 11.21 -19.24
N ASN A 5 3.39 10.38 -19.70
CA ASN A 5 3.24 9.67 -20.97
C ASN A 5 2.00 8.79 -21.01
N ARG A 6 1.68 8.14 -19.89
CA ARG A 6 0.49 7.30 -19.76
C ARG A 6 -0.78 8.12 -19.89
N ILE A 7 -0.89 9.23 -19.18
CA ILE A 7 -2.06 10.15 -19.24
C ILE A 7 -2.24 10.72 -20.64
N MET A 8 -1.15 11.24 -21.25
CA MET A 8 -1.23 11.79 -22.61
C MET A 8 -1.74 10.76 -23.61
N ARG A 9 -1.24 9.53 -23.54
CA ARG A 9 -1.65 8.44 -24.42
C ARG A 9 -3.10 8.01 -24.23
N ASP A 10 -3.49 7.75 -22.96
CA ASP A 10 -4.77 7.15 -22.65
C ASP A 10 -5.96 8.12 -22.86
N TYR A 11 -5.67 9.43 -22.75
CA TYR A 11 -6.71 10.48 -22.91
C TYR A 11 -6.55 11.31 -24.18
N GLY A 12 -5.59 10.98 -25.04
CA GLY A 12 -5.39 11.67 -26.32
C GLY A 12 -5.09 13.17 -26.16
N LEU A 13 -4.36 13.54 -25.11
CA LEU A 13 -4.11 14.93 -24.78
C LEU A 13 -2.87 15.47 -25.54
N ASP A 14 -2.92 16.75 -25.89
CA ASP A 14 -1.76 17.46 -26.48
C ASP A 14 -0.64 17.62 -25.47
N ALA A 15 0.59 17.42 -25.94
CA ALA A 15 1.78 17.60 -25.12
C ALA A 15 1.87 19.02 -24.55
N LYS A 16 2.09 19.13 -23.26
CA LYS A 16 2.28 20.43 -22.58
C LYS A 16 3.69 20.53 -22.03
N SER A 17 4.24 21.74 -22.10
CA SER A 17 5.50 22.06 -21.41
C SER A 17 5.19 22.58 -20.01
N PHE A 18 5.77 21.94 -18.99
CA PHE A 18 5.58 22.33 -17.59
C PHE A 18 6.79 21.92 -16.75
N LYS A 19 6.87 22.47 -15.56
CA LYS A 19 7.80 22.04 -14.52
C LYS A 19 6.99 21.48 -13.36
N ILE A 20 7.34 20.25 -12.94
CA ILE A 20 6.78 19.64 -11.74
C ILE A 20 7.89 19.52 -10.69
N THR A 21 7.57 19.90 -9.47
CA THR A 21 8.45 19.71 -8.31
C THR A 21 7.70 18.85 -7.32
N THR A 22 8.33 17.78 -6.87
CA THR A 22 7.77 16.86 -5.86
C THR A 22 8.59 16.95 -4.60
N TYR A 23 7.94 16.82 -3.46
CA TYR A 23 8.56 16.79 -2.16
C TYR A 23 8.01 15.62 -1.35
N ASN A 24 8.83 15.04 -0.49
CA ASN A 24 8.45 13.91 0.35
C ASN A 24 9.22 13.96 1.67
N ASP A 25 8.51 13.98 2.79
CA ASP A 25 9.11 13.98 4.14
C ASP A 25 9.68 12.62 4.53
N ALA A 26 9.13 11.53 3.98
CA ALA A 26 9.59 10.19 4.30
C ALA A 26 10.78 9.79 3.40
N PRO A 27 11.88 9.27 3.96
CA PRO A 27 13.03 8.81 3.17
C PRO A 27 12.64 7.74 2.15
N ALA A 28 13.30 7.75 1.00
CA ALA A 28 13.14 6.68 0.01
C ALA A 28 13.55 5.33 0.61
N GLY A 29 12.75 4.28 0.38
CA GLY A 29 12.99 2.94 0.93
C GLY A 29 12.66 2.80 2.43
N SER A 30 11.96 3.76 3.02
CA SER A 30 11.48 3.69 4.41
C SER A 30 10.43 2.59 4.66
N GLY A 31 9.86 2.01 3.62
CA GLY A 31 8.78 1.01 3.74
C GLY A 31 7.38 1.61 3.97
N LEU A 32 7.26 2.94 3.86
CA LEU A 32 6.00 3.67 4.08
C LEU A 32 5.17 3.84 2.79
N GLY A 33 5.45 3.09 1.72
CA GLY A 33 4.72 3.19 0.46
C GLY A 33 4.99 4.48 -0.34
N THR A 34 6.08 5.20 -0.04
CA THR A 34 6.39 6.52 -0.62
C THR A 34 6.46 6.54 -2.14
N SER A 35 6.94 5.48 -2.77
CA SER A 35 6.98 5.37 -4.24
C SER A 35 5.59 5.43 -4.84
N SER A 36 4.69 4.57 -4.38
CA SER A 36 3.31 4.50 -4.86
C SER A 36 2.52 5.77 -4.52
N THR A 37 2.75 6.33 -3.33
CA THR A 37 2.15 7.62 -2.94
C THR A 37 2.56 8.74 -3.90
N MET A 38 3.83 8.78 -4.33
CA MET A 38 4.32 9.76 -5.29
C MET A 38 3.63 9.59 -6.66
N VAL A 39 3.45 8.35 -7.13
CA VAL A 39 2.75 8.08 -8.39
C VAL A 39 1.29 8.52 -8.30
N VAL A 40 0.59 8.20 -7.21
CA VAL A 40 -0.80 8.61 -6.97
C VAL A 40 -0.92 10.13 -6.89
N CYS A 41 -0.03 10.80 -6.17
CA CYS A 41 0.00 12.27 -6.05
C CYS A 41 0.17 12.95 -7.41
N VAL A 42 1.12 12.50 -8.23
CA VAL A 42 1.36 13.06 -9.57
C VAL A 42 0.17 12.77 -10.49
N LEU A 43 -0.41 11.56 -10.43
CA LEU A 43 -1.64 11.25 -11.17
C LEU A 43 -2.79 12.17 -10.77
N LYS A 44 -3.02 12.36 -9.47
CA LYS A 44 -4.08 13.23 -8.96
C LYS A 44 -3.91 14.67 -9.45
N ALA A 45 -2.67 15.18 -9.47
CA ALA A 45 -2.37 16.50 -10.02
C ALA A 45 -2.75 16.62 -11.52
N PHE A 46 -2.50 15.59 -12.33
CA PHE A 46 -2.93 15.56 -13.72
C PHE A 46 -4.45 15.40 -13.86
N VAL A 47 -5.08 14.59 -13.03
CA VAL A 47 -6.55 14.46 -12.99
C VAL A 47 -7.21 15.82 -12.77
N GLU A 48 -6.74 16.56 -11.79
CA GLU A 48 -7.25 17.91 -11.50
C GLU A 48 -6.91 18.89 -12.65
N TRP A 49 -5.67 18.90 -13.14
CA TRP A 49 -5.24 19.83 -14.17
C TRP A 49 -5.99 19.66 -15.50
N PHE A 50 -6.24 18.43 -15.90
CA PHE A 50 -6.92 18.10 -17.16
C PHE A 50 -8.42 17.80 -16.98
N SER A 51 -8.95 17.91 -15.76
CA SER A 51 -10.33 17.57 -15.41
C SER A 51 -10.74 16.15 -15.89
N LEU A 52 -9.88 15.18 -15.61
CA LEU A 52 -10.10 13.79 -16.06
C LEU A 52 -11.18 13.10 -15.19
N PRO A 53 -12.06 12.28 -15.78
CA PRO A 53 -13.13 11.61 -15.06
C PRO A 53 -12.63 10.35 -14.32
N LEU A 54 -11.68 10.53 -13.40
CA LEU A 54 -11.12 9.44 -12.60
C LEU A 54 -11.47 9.62 -11.13
N GLY A 55 -12.17 8.64 -10.57
CA GLY A 55 -12.37 8.50 -9.13
C GLY A 55 -11.20 7.77 -8.46
N ASP A 56 -11.29 7.58 -7.13
CA ASP A 56 -10.18 7.01 -6.35
C ASP A 56 -9.86 5.56 -6.73
N TYR A 57 -10.85 4.77 -7.15
CA TYR A 57 -10.63 3.41 -7.63
C TYR A 57 -9.87 3.35 -8.95
N GLU A 58 -10.29 4.16 -9.94
CA GLU A 58 -9.62 4.26 -11.23
C GLU A 58 -8.21 4.82 -11.08
N LEU A 59 -8.04 5.83 -10.23
CA LEU A 59 -6.75 6.42 -9.89
C LEU A 59 -5.79 5.38 -9.30
N SER A 60 -6.26 4.62 -8.32
CA SER A 60 -5.48 3.55 -7.68
C SER A 60 -5.08 2.45 -8.66
N ARG A 61 -6.03 2.03 -9.49
CA ARG A 61 -5.80 1.02 -10.53
C ARG A 61 -4.78 1.50 -11.56
N LEU A 62 -4.93 2.74 -12.03
CA LEU A 62 -4.00 3.32 -13.00
C LEU A 62 -2.59 3.48 -12.41
N ALA A 63 -2.47 3.92 -11.14
CA ALA A 63 -1.19 3.96 -10.44
C ALA A 63 -0.52 2.58 -10.36
N TYR A 64 -1.28 1.56 -10.00
CA TYR A 64 -0.82 0.17 -9.98
C TYR A 64 -0.35 -0.29 -11.38
N GLU A 65 -1.12 -0.01 -12.43
CA GLU A 65 -0.74 -0.40 -13.79
C GLU A 65 0.56 0.28 -14.24
N ILE A 66 0.73 1.57 -13.96
CA ILE A 66 1.96 2.29 -14.27
C ILE A 66 3.17 1.66 -13.56
N GLU A 67 3.05 1.39 -12.25
CA GLU A 67 4.18 0.84 -11.50
C GLU A 67 4.48 -0.62 -11.87
N ARG A 68 3.46 -1.47 -12.01
CA ARG A 68 3.64 -2.92 -12.16
C ARG A 68 3.72 -3.39 -13.61
N LYS A 69 2.94 -2.78 -14.50
CA LYS A 69 2.90 -3.18 -15.90
C LYS A 69 3.82 -2.31 -16.78
N ASP A 70 3.72 -0.98 -16.68
CA ASP A 70 4.48 -0.09 -17.57
C ASP A 70 5.96 0.01 -17.12
N LEU A 71 6.25 0.03 -15.82
CA LEU A 71 7.61 0.13 -15.26
C LEU A 71 8.19 -1.23 -14.81
N GLY A 72 7.41 -2.29 -14.76
CA GLY A 72 7.84 -3.63 -14.37
C GLY A 72 8.33 -3.77 -12.93
N LEU A 73 7.89 -2.88 -12.02
CA LEU A 73 8.31 -2.92 -10.62
C LEU A 73 7.56 -4.01 -9.86
N SER A 74 8.28 -4.86 -9.13
CA SER A 74 7.67 -5.87 -8.26
C SER A 74 6.92 -5.22 -7.09
N GLY A 75 5.72 -5.71 -6.79
CA GLY A 75 4.93 -5.21 -5.66
C GLY A 75 3.48 -5.67 -5.67
N GLY A 76 2.77 -5.35 -4.59
CA GLY A 76 1.33 -5.47 -4.49
C GLY A 76 0.62 -4.21 -4.99
N ARG A 77 -0.67 -4.13 -4.67
CA ARG A 77 -1.55 -2.99 -5.02
C ARG A 77 -2.05 -2.21 -3.80
N GLN A 78 -1.64 -2.57 -2.60
CA GLN A 78 -2.13 -1.98 -1.35
C GLN A 78 -1.79 -0.49 -1.25
N ASP A 79 -0.54 -0.12 -1.55
CA ASP A 79 -0.01 1.22 -1.33
C ASP A 79 -0.71 2.27 -2.21
N GLN A 80 -1.05 1.92 -3.45
CA GLN A 80 -1.77 2.79 -4.37
C GLN A 80 -3.18 3.12 -3.85
N TYR A 81 -3.90 2.08 -3.35
CA TYR A 81 -5.23 2.27 -2.77
C TYR A 81 -5.16 3.03 -1.45
N ALA A 82 -4.18 2.72 -0.59
CA ALA A 82 -3.99 3.47 0.65
C ALA A 82 -3.72 4.96 0.40
N ALA A 83 -2.89 5.28 -0.59
CA ALA A 83 -2.55 6.66 -0.94
C ALA A 83 -3.72 7.43 -1.56
N ALA A 84 -4.57 6.77 -2.37
CA ALA A 84 -5.70 7.41 -3.02
C ALA A 84 -6.86 7.67 -2.05
N PHE A 85 -7.19 6.69 -1.20
CA PHE A 85 -8.33 6.78 -0.29
C PHE A 85 -8.02 7.53 1.01
N GLY A 86 -6.77 7.47 1.48
CA GLY A 86 -6.36 8.06 2.76
C GLY A 86 -7.08 7.47 3.98
N GLY A 87 -6.70 7.90 5.18
CA GLY A 87 -7.35 7.48 6.42
C GLY A 87 -7.17 6.00 6.75
N PHE A 88 -8.11 5.45 7.51
CA PHE A 88 -8.12 4.04 7.94
C PHE A 88 -9.06 3.23 7.06
N ASN A 89 -8.53 2.23 6.38
CA ASN A 89 -9.30 1.41 5.45
C ASN A 89 -9.12 -0.09 5.73
N TYR A 90 -10.19 -0.83 5.58
CA TYR A 90 -10.15 -2.28 5.42
C TYR A 90 -10.31 -2.60 3.93
N MET A 91 -9.28 -3.20 3.35
CA MET A 91 -9.24 -3.46 1.91
C MET A 91 -9.32 -4.97 1.65
N GLU A 92 -10.15 -5.35 0.69
CA GLU A 92 -10.27 -6.72 0.21
C GLU A 92 -9.84 -6.80 -1.25
N PHE A 93 -8.82 -7.61 -1.49
CA PHE A 93 -8.30 -7.89 -2.82
C PHE A 93 -8.83 -9.26 -3.28
N LEU A 94 -9.79 -9.23 -4.18
CA LEU A 94 -10.51 -10.41 -4.62
C LEU A 94 -9.98 -10.90 -5.97
N GLN A 95 -10.52 -12.03 -6.44
CA GLN A 95 -10.23 -12.54 -7.79
C GLN A 95 -10.74 -11.56 -8.86
N ASN A 96 -10.24 -11.69 -10.09
CA ASN A 96 -10.61 -10.85 -11.23
C ASN A 96 -10.31 -9.35 -11.04
N ASP A 97 -9.23 -9.06 -10.30
CA ASP A 97 -8.77 -7.69 -10.02
C ASP A 97 -9.78 -6.79 -9.29
N LEU A 98 -10.82 -7.38 -8.71
CA LEU A 98 -11.79 -6.64 -7.91
C LEU A 98 -11.16 -6.23 -6.56
N VAL A 99 -11.25 -4.96 -6.24
CA VAL A 99 -10.82 -4.40 -4.95
C VAL A 99 -12.00 -3.71 -4.29
N ILE A 100 -12.20 -4.00 -3.01
CA ILE A 100 -13.18 -3.31 -2.17
C ILE A 100 -12.43 -2.55 -1.11
N VAL A 101 -12.60 -1.25 -1.07
CA VAL A 101 -12.08 -0.38 -0.01
C VAL A 101 -13.23 -0.01 0.91
N ASN A 102 -13.11 -0.35 2.17
CA ASN A 102 -14.09 -0.02 3.20
C ASN A 102 -13.45 0.97 4.19
N PRO A 103 -13.71 2.28 4.03
CA PRO A 103 -13.26 3.28 4.99
C PRO A 103 -13.85 3.04 6.37
N LEU A 104 -13.01 2.97 7.38
CA LEU A 104 -13.43 2.67 8.75
C LEU A 104 -13.82 3.97 9.47
N LYS A 105 -15.05 4.01 9.99
CA LYS A 105 -15.52 5.12 10.83
C LYS A 105 -15.05 4.91 12.27
N ILE A 106 -13.82 5.30 12.54
CA ILE A 106 -13.21 5.20 13.86
C ILE A 106 -13.53 6.45 14.66
N LYS A 107 -13.86 6.28 15.93
CA LYS A 107 -14.10 7.40 16.86
C LYS A 107 -12.79 8.16 17.08
N ARG A 108 -12.88 9.48 17.19
CA ARG A 108 -11.70 10.36 17.32
C ARG A 108 -10.81 9.97 18.49
N TRP A 109 -11.38 9.67 19.65
CA TRP A 109 -10.61 9.26 20.83
C TRP A 109 -9.76 7.98 20.61
N ILE A 110 -10.25 7.03 19.78
CA ILE A 110 -9.48 5.82 19.44
C ILE A 110 -8.27 6.17 18.56
N ILE A 111 -8.46 7.11 17.63
CA ILE A 111 -7.36 7.59 16.78
C ILE A 111 -6.31 8.29 17.64
N ASP A 112 -6.73 9.16 18.55
CA ASP A 112 -5.84 9.90 19.44
C ASP A 112 -5.05 8.95 20.36
N GLU A 113 -5.70 7.90 20.88
CA GLU A 113 -5.04 6.87 21.70
C GLU A 113 -4.05 6.04 20.88
N LEU A 114 -4.42 5.64 19.66
CA LEU A 114 -3.52 4.92 18.75
C LEU A 114 -2.31 5.79 18.40
N GLU A 115 -2.47 7.06 18.07
CA GLU A 115 -1.38 8.00 17.78
C GLU A 115 -0.45 8.15 18.99
N ALA A 116 -0.99 8.27 20.19
CA ALA A 116 -0.22 8.38 21.42
C ALA A 116 0.55 7.10 21.79
N SER A 117 0.06 5.94 21.35
CA SER A 117 0.64 4.62 21.63
C SER A 117 1.64 4.16 20.59
N MET A 118 1.69 4.81 19.42
CA MET A 118 2.58 4.42 18.33
C MET A 118 3.93 5.16 18.38
N ILE A 119 5.00 4.42 18.10
CA ILE A 119 6.33 4.98 17.87
C ILE A 119 6.78 4.59 16.46
N LEU A 120 7.08 5.60 15.65
CA LEU A 120 7.71 5.39 14.34
C LEU A 120 9.23 5.47 14.51
N TYR A 121 9.90 4.35 14.27
CA TYR A 121 11.37 4.28 14.37
C TYR A 121 11.98 4.02 13.00
N PHE A 122 12.86 4.91 12.55
CA PHE A 122 13.60 4.73 11.31
C PHE A 122 14.90 3.96 11.59
N THR A 123 15.07 2.79 10.97
CA THR A 123 16.22 1.91 11.18
C THR A 123 17.51 2.36 10.51
N GLY A 124 17.47 3.46 9.75
CA GLY A 124 18.63 3.97 9.00
C GLY A 124 19.00 3.18 7.75
N ALA A 125 18.35 2.05 7.50
CA ALA A 125 18.62 1.19 6.34
C ALA A 125 17.46 1.22 5.35
N SER A 126 17.77 1.47 4.09
CA SER A 126 16.85 1.25 2.97
C SER A 126 17.04 -0.18 2.45
N ARG A 127 15.96 -0.92 2.24
CA ARG A 127 16.00 -2.28 1.69
C ARG A 127 15.14 -2.41 0.44
N SER A 128 15.52 -3.34 -0.42
CA SER A 128 14.75 -3.65 -1.62
C SER A 128 13.51 -4.47 -1.26
N SER A 129 12.37 -3.81 -1.14
CA SER A 129 11.07 -4.49 -0.96
C SER A 129 10.76 -5.45 -2.12
N ALA A 130 11.26 -5.18 -3.32
CA ALA A 130 11.03 -6.00 -4.49
C ALA A 130 11.58 -7.42 -4.32
N ALA A 131 12.83 -7.57 -3.83
CA ALA A 131 13.44 -8.89 -3.60
C ALA A 131 12.66 -9.72 -2.58
N ILE A 132 12.19 -9.09 -1.49
CA ILE A 132 11.38 -9.76 -0.46
C ILE A 132 10.05 -10.22 -1.05
N ILE A 133 9.39 -9.37 -1.83
CA ILE A 133 8.11 -9.70 -2.48
C ILE A 133 8.28 -10.86 -3.48
N ASP A 134 9.36 -10.88 -4.25
CA ASP A 134 9.63 -11.94 -5.21
C ASP A 134 9.90 -13.27 -4.50
N GLU A 135 10.62 -13.27 -3.37
CA GLU A 135 10.79 -14.45 -2.54
C GLU A 135 9.47 -14.96 -1.96
N GLN A 136 8.61 -14.08 -1.45
CA GLN A 136 7.28 -14.42 -0.96
C GLN A 136 6.42 -15.07 -2.06
N LYS A 137 6.41 -14.49 -3.26
CA LYS A 137 5.71 -15.05 -4.43
C LYS A 137 6.23 -16.42 -4.78
N LYS A 138 7.56 -16.60 -4.80
CA LYS A 138 8.21 -17.88 -5.08
C LYS A 138 7.81 -18.94 -4.07
N ASN A 139 7.93 -18.65 -2.76
CA ASN A 139 7.59 -19.59 -1.70
C ASN A 139 6.13 -20.02 -1.78
N THR A 140 5.23 -19.07 -2.07
CA THR A 140 3.80 -19.34 -2.20
C THR A 140 3.49 -20.19 -3.44
N SER A 141 4.07 -19.83 -4.60
CA SER A 141 3.84 -20.57 -5.87
C SER A 141 4.42 -21.98 -5.87
N GLN A 142 5.48 -22.21 -5.10
CA GLN A 142 6.09 -23.54 -4.92
C GLN A 142 5.36 -24.42 -3.89
N GLY A 143 4.26 -23.93 -3.30
CA GLY A 143 3.47 -24.71 -2.36
C GLY A 143 4.12 -24.87 -0.98
N ASN A 144 5.00 -23.96 -0.57
CA ASN A 144 5.58 -23.99 0.78
C ASN A 144 4.47 -23.85 1.82
N SER A 145 4.18 -24.96 2.52
CA SER A 145 3.05 -25.03 3.46
C SER A 145 3.15 -24.02 4.60
N ALA A 146 4.35 -23.80 5.13
CA ALA A 146 4.58 -22.83 6.21
C ALA A 146 4.31 -21.38 5.75
N ALA A 147 4.74 -21.02 4.53
CA ALA A 147 4.48 -19.70 3.96
C ALA A 147 2.98 -19.49 3.66
N ILE A 148 2.30 -20.52 3.16
CA ILE A 148 0.86 -20.49 2.87
C ILE A 148 0.06 -20.36 4.18
N GLU A 149 0.39 -21.14 5.20
CA GLU A 149 -0.26 -21.03 6.52
C GLU A 149 -0.03 -19.64 7.13
N ALA A 150 1.19 -19.13 7.09
CA ALA A 150 1.52 -17.78 7.55
C ALA A 150 0.69 -16.72 6.82
N MET A 151 0.48 -16.84 5.52
CA MET A 151 -0.37 -15.94 4.74
C MET A 151 -1.83 -16.00 5.20
N HIS A 152 -2.37 -17.18 5.48
CA HIS A 152 -3.73 -17.32 6.02
C HIS A 152 -3.85 -16.68 7.40
N ARG A 153 -2.84 -16.83 8.28
CA ARG A 153 -2.79 -16.16 9.58
C ARG A 153 -2.76 -14.65 9.43
N ILE A 154 -1.91 -14.10 8.57
CA ILE A 154 -1.86 -12.65 8.30
C ILE A 154 -3.21 -12.14 7.76
N LYS A 155 -3.86 -12.89 6.88
CA LYS A 155 -5.20 -12.54 6.39
C LYS A 155 -6.23 -12.49 7.52
N GLN A 156 -6.18 -13.45 8.46
CA GLN A 156 -7.07 -13.45 9.63
C GLN A 156 -6.74 -12.26 10.55
N SER A 157 -5.46 -12.01 10.82
CA SER A 157 -5.00 -10.87 11.63
C SER A 157 -5.56 -9.53 11.10
N ALA A 158 -5.65 -9.34 9.79
CA ALA A 158 -6.23 -8.11 9.23
C ALA A 158 -7.71 -7.92 9.60
N ARG A 159 -8.48 -9.01 9.70
CA ARG A 159 -9.88 -8.97 10.14
C ARG A 159 -10.00 -8.66 11.62
N ASP A 160 -9.14 -9.28 12.41
CA ASP A 160 -9.15 -9.14 13.88
C ASP A 160 -8.65 -7.72 14.25
N MET A 161 -7.64 -7.19 13.58
CA MET A 161 -7.20 -5.80 13.73
C MET A 161 -8.29 -4.79 13.41
N LYS A 162 -9.07 -5.01 12.34
CA LYS A 162 -10.23 -4.16 12.03
C LYS A 162 -11.21 -4.13 13.22
N LEU A 163 -11.53 -5.29 13.80
CA LEU A 163 -12.48 -5.38 14.90
C LEU A 163 -11.92 -4.74 16.18
N ALA A 164 -10.66 -4.98 16.51
CA ALA A 164 -10.00 -4.38 17.67
C ALA A 164 -10.00 -2.84 17.54
N LEU A 165 -9.61 -2.32 16.39
CA LEU A 165 -9.58 -0.88 16.13
C LEU A 165 -10.96 -0.22 16.22
N LEU A 166 -12.00 -0.84 15.65
CA LEU A 166 -13.38 -0.31 15.73
C LEU A 166 -13.94 -0.30 17.15
N LYS A 167 -13.46 -1.19 18.02
CA LYS A 167 -13.83 -1.24 19.44
C LYS A 167 -12.99 -0.31 20.32
N GLY A 168 -11.83 0.14 19.86
CA GLY A 168 -10.85 0.88 20.64
C GLY A 168 -10.03 -0.02 21.56
N ASP A 169 -9.91 -1.29 21.22
CA ASP A 169 -9.08 -2.27 21.95
C ASP A 169 -7.64 -2.20 21.41
N ILE A 170 -6.88 -1.22 21.89
CA ILE A 170 -5.52 -0.95 21.43
C ILE A 170 -4.54 -2.04 21.88
N ASP A 171 -4.75 -2.66 23.04
CA ASP A 171 -3.91 -3.76 23.53
C ASP A 171 -4.03 -4.98 22.61
N SER A 172 -5.25 -5.41 22.31
CA SER A 172 -5.48 -6.50 21.33
C SER A 172 -4.94 -6.13 19.94
N PHE A 173 -5.07 -4.88 19.50
CA PHE A 173 -4.51 -4.42 18.25
C PHE A 173 -2.98 -4.58 18.20
N ALA A 174 -2.27 -4.21 19.27
CA ALA A 174 -0.82 -4.36 19.37
C ALA A 174 -0.39 -5.83 19.37
N ASP A 175 -1.10 -6.70 20.09
CA ASP A 175 -0.82 -8.14 20.12
C ASP A 175 -1.01 -8.80 18.75
N ILE A 176 -2.09 -8.45 18.02
CA ILE A 176 -2.35 -8.94 16.67
C ILE A 176 -1.27 -8.46 15.70
N LEU A 177 -0.81 -7.20 15.83
CA LEU A 177 0.27 -6.65 15.02
C LEU A 177 1.58 -7.43 15.24
N ARG A 178 1.90 -7.76 16.49
CA ARG A 178 3.06 -8.58 16.87
C ARG A 178 2.95 -10.00 16.28
N GLU A 179 1.80 -10.66 16.40
CA GLU A 179 1.56 -11.97 15.79
C GLU A 179 1.69 -11.93 14.28
N GLY A 180 1.12 -10.89 13.64
CA GLY A 180 1.24 -10.65 12.20
C GLY A 180 2.68 -10.54 11.75
N TRP A 181 3.53 -9.85 12.53
CA TRP A 181 4.97 -9.77 12.27
C TRP A 181 5.66 -11.12 12.36
N GLU A 182 5.39 -11.93 13.39
CA GLU A 182 5.94 -13.29 13.54
C GLU A 182 5.56 -14.20 12.36
N ASN A 183 4.32 -14.10 11.88
CA ASN A 183 3.88 -14.82 10.71
C ASN A 183 4.53 -14.28 9.42
N LYS A 184 4.70 -12.97 9.29
CA LYS A 184 5.36 -12.38 8.12
C LYS A 184 6.81 -12.86 7.96
N LYS A 185 7.54 -13.02 9.05
CA LYS A 185 8.91 -13.58 9.04
C LYS A 185 9.00 -14.99 8.45
N LYS A 186 7.92 -15.78 8.51
CA LYS A 186 7.85 -17.13 7.93
C LYS A 186 7.65 -17.13 6.41
N MET A 187 7.31 -16.01 5.80
CA MET A 187 7.03 -15.91 4.37
C MET A 187 8.27 -15.71 3.50
N ALA A 188 9.33 -15.12 4.04
CA ALA A 188 10.60 -14.92 3.35
C ALA A 188 11.75 -14.78 4.36
N SER A 189 12.95 -15.23 3.95
CA SER A 189 14.12 -15.34 4.84
C SER A 189 14.74 -13.97 5.18
N HIS A 190 14.63 -12.99 4.30
CA HIS A 190 15.27 -11.67 4.43
C HIS A 190 14.30 -10.56 4.82
N ILE A 191 13.23 -10.88 5.55
CA ILE A 191 12.27 -9.86 6.05
C ILE A 191 12.86 -9.05 7.20
N THR A 192 13.70 -9.67 8.02
CA THR A 192 14.46 -9.00 9.10
C THR A 192 15.86 -8.64 8.63
N ASN A 193 16.40 -7.54 9.13
CA ASN A 193 17.81 -7.20 9.01
C ASN A 193 18.62 -8.03 9.98
#